data_965cbc0e19e764e63d573b841f911a07
#
_entry.id   965cbc0e19e764e63d573b841f911a07
#
_cell.length_a   1.000
_cell.length_b   1.000
_cell.length_c   1.000
_cell.angle_alpha   90.00
_cell.angle_beta   90.00
_cell.angle_gamma   90.00
#
_symmetry.space_group_name_H-M   'P 1'
#
loop_
_entity.id
_entity.type
_entity.pdbx_description
1 polymer ?
#
loop_
_entity_poly.entity_id
_entity_poly.type
_entity_poly.pdbx_seq_one_letter_code
_entity_poly.pdbx_strand_id
1 'polypeptide(L)'
;MQDIINGRCGWCGTDELYVKYHDEEWGRLVTDDKTLFEFLVLESSQAGLSWITILKKREGYRKAFCNFDAGQVAQMTDEDVERLMQFEGIVRNRLKIKSTITNARLFLAVQKEFGSFYNYTLSFFPDGKPIVNTVHSLSDIPVSSPQSDAMSKDMKKRGFKFFGSTICYAHLQAAGFVNDHLAECICRQVKEEH
;
A
#
# COMPACT_ATOMS: atom_id res chain seq x y z
N MET A 1 -11.98 19.91 -5.76
CA MET A 1 -11.20 19.74 -4.50
C MET A 1 -10.06 20.73 -4.59
N GLN A 2 -9.66 21.39 -3.51
CA GLN A 2 -8.49 22.26 -3.52
C GLN A 2 -7.23 21.39 -3.61
N ASP A 3 -6.25 21.80 -4.41
CA ASP A 3 -5.00 21.04 -4.58
C ASP A 3 -4.15 21.08 -3.31
N ILE A 4 -4.11 22.23 -2.62
CA ILE A 4 -3.39 22.41 -1.35
C ILE A 4 -4.37 22.87 -0.26
N ILE A 5 -4.30 22.23 0.91
CA ILE A 5 -5.01 22.61 2.14
C ILE A 5 -3.98 22.66 3.27
N ASN A 6 -3.84 23.82 3.92
CA ASN A 6 -2.88 24.02 5.02
C ASN A 6 -1.44 23.57 4.66
N GLY A 7 -0.98 23.80 3.43
CA GLY A 7 0.34 23.43 2.95
C GLY A 7 0.51 21.92 2.59
N ARG A 8 -0.56 21.14 2.59
CA ARG A 8 -0.58 19.69 2.30
C ARG A 8 -1.37 19.39 1.05
N CYS A 9 -1.12 18.23 0.44
CA CYS A 9 -1.95 17.74 -0.66
C CYS A 9 -3.41 17.65 -0.23
N GLY A 10 -4.32 18.30 -0.98
CA GLY A 10 -5.71 18.49 -0.58
C GLY A 10 -6.52 17.21 -0.40
N TRP A 11 -6.03 16.08 -0.92
CA TRP A 11 -6.71 14.79 -0.75
C TRP A 11 -6.76 14.30 0.70
N CYS A 12 -5.79 14.68 1.57
CA CYS A 12 -5.80 14.28 2.98
C CYS A 12 -6.82 15.08 3.83
N GLY A 13 -7.34 16.21 3.31
CA GLY A 13 -8.34 17.03 3.98
C GLY A 13 -7.84 17.55 5.34
N THR A 14 -8.71 17.46 6.36
CA THR A 14 -8.45 17.94 7.73
C THR A 14 -8.67 16.88 8.81
N ASP A 15 -8.98 15.63 8.46
CA ASP A 15 -9.08 14.54 9.43
C ASP A 15 -7.68 14.23 9.98
N GLU A 16 -7.51 14.28 11.30
CA GLU A 16 -6.21 14.17 11.97
C GLU A 16 -5.47 12.88 11.61
N LEU A 17 -6.18 11.75 11.49
CA LEU A 17 -5.58 10.48 11.12
C LEU A 17 -5.08 10.51 9.68
N TYR A 18 -5.85 11.14 8.78
CA TYR A 18 -5.48 11.24 7.38
C TYR A 18 -4.32 12.20 7.15
N VAL A 19 -4.31 13.34 7.86
CA VAL A 19 -3.20 14.30 7.86
C VAL A 19 -1.92 13.63 8.40
N LYS A 20 -2.02 12.88 9.49
CA LYS A 20 -0.87 12.14 10.04
C LYS A 20 -0.31 11.13 9.04
N TYR A 21 -1.17 10.35 8.39
CA TYR A 21 -0.74 9.41 7.34
C TYR A 21 -0.01 10.14 6.20
N HIS A 22 -0.57 11.27 5.72
CA HIS A 22 0.04 12.09 4.69
C HIS A 22 1.43 12.61 5.09
N ASP A 23 1.57 13.11 6.32
CA ASP A 23 2.79 13.77 6.79
C ASP A 23 3.90 12.79 7.15
N GLU A 24 3.54 11.60 7.68
CA GLU A 24 4.50 10.70 8.29
C GLU A 24 4.77 9.42 7.47
N GLU A 25 3.89 9.05 6.55
CA GLU A 25 3.97 7.76 5.86
C GLU A 25 3.96 7.89 4.33
N TRP A 26 2.95 8.52 3.75
CA TRP A 26 2.75 8.56 2.30
C TRP A 26 3.92 9.23 1.58
N GLY A 27 4.43 8.56 0.54
CA GLY A 27 5.57 9.05 -0.24
C GLY A 27 6.94 8.88 0.45
N ARG A 28 7.00 8.26 1.64
CA ARG A 28 8.25 7.95 2.34
C ARG A 28 8.68 6.52 2.06
N LEU A 29 9.93 6.36 1.64
CA LEU A 29 10.45 5.05 1.22
C LEU A 29 10.46 4.06 2.39
N VAL A 30 9.75 2.96 2.21
CA VAL A 30 9.70 1.81 3.10
C VAL A 30 10.61 0.72 2.56
N THR A 31 11.54 0.25 3.38
CA THR A 31 12.50 -0.80 3.01
C THR A 31 12.25 -2.11 3.74
N ASP A 32 11.47 -2.08 4.83
CA ASP A 32 11.16 -3.28 5.59
C ASP A 32 9.93 -4.02 5.01
N ASP A 33 10.07 -5.31 4.85
CA ASP A 33 9.07 -6.15 4.19
C ASP A 33 7.79 -6.30 5.02
N LYS A 34 7.83 -6.13 6.33
CA LYS A 34 6.63 -6.21 7.18
C LYS A 34 5.70 -5.04 6.90
N THR A 35 6.23 -3.82 6.82
CA THR A 35 5.45 -2.63 6.45
C THR A 35 5.00 -2.69 4.99
N LEU A 36 5.82 -3.25 4.09
CA LEU A 36 5.41 -3.48 2.69
C LEU A 36 4.25 -4.47 2.60
N PHE A 37 4.24 -5.53 3.42
CA PHE A 37 3.12 -6.46 3.49
C PHE A 37 1.88 -5.81 4.11
N GLU A 38 2.04 -4.98 5.17
CA GLU A 38 0.94 -4.18 5.74
C GLU A 38 0.26 -3.34 4.66
N PHE A 39 1.00 -2.54 3.88
CA PHE A 39 0.43 -1.74 2.80
C PHE A 39 -0.21 -2.61 1.71
N LEU A 40 0.39 -3.75 1.34
CA LEU A 40 -0.21 -4.68 0.37
C LEU A 40 -1.59 -5.16 0.84
N VAL A 41 -1.73 -5.52 2.12
CA VAL A 41 -2.99 -5.97 2.72
C VAL A 41 -4.02 -4.83 2.74
N LEU A 42 -3.62 -3.64 3.17
CA LEU A 42 -4.52 -2.49 3.31
C LEU A 42 -5.01 -1.99 1.94
N GLU A 43 -4.11 -1.85 0.97
CA GLU A 43 -4.43 -1.41 -0.39
C GLU A 43 -5.34 -2.43 -1.12
N SER A 44 -5.04 -3.73 -1.00
CA SER A 44 -5.90 -4.78 -1.55
C SER A 44 -7.29 -4.77 -0.91
N SER A 45 -7.39 -4.32 0.34
CA SER A 45 -8.66 -4.23 1.07
C SER A 45 -9.47 -3.00 0.72
N GLN A 46 -8.87 -1.97 0.13
CA GLN A 46 -9.51 -0.70 -0.21
C GLN A 46 -10.56 -0.83 -1.32
N ALA A 47 -10.45 -1.80 -2.22
CA ALA A 47 -11.29 -1.88 -3.42
C ALA A 47 -12.77 -1.59 -3.13
N GLY A 48 -13.30 -0.50 -3.72
CA GLY A 48 -14.67 -0.02 -3.52
C GLY A 48 -14.89 0.84 -2.26
N LEU A 49 -13.84 1.20 -1.52
CA LEU A 49 -13.89 2.00 -0.30
C LEU A 49 -12.94 3.19 -0.37
N SER A 50 -13.14 4.20 0.49
CA SER A 50 -12.19 5.29 0.66
C SER A 50 -10.98 4.86 1.50
N TRP A 51 -9.80 5.44 1.23
CA TRP A 51 -8.59 5.14 1.99
C TRP A 51 -8.74 5.45 3.48
N ILE A 52 -9.36 6.59 3.83
CA ILE A 52 -9.61 6.93 5.24
C ILE A 52 -10.45 5.87 5.98
N THR A 53 -11.36 5.17 5.28
CA THR A 53 -12.12 4.06 5.87
C THR A 53 -11.19 2.90 6.22
N ILE A 54 -10.21 2.60 5.39
CA ILE A 54 -9.20 1.57 5.66
C ILE A 54 -8.27 2.00 6.78
N LEU A 55 -7.79 3.24 6.79
CA LEU A 55 -6.95 3.78 7.87
C LEU A 55 -7.65 3.68 9.23
N LYS A 56 -8.93 4.01 9.33
CA LYS A 56 -9.71 3.88 10.57
C LYS A 56 -9.85 2.42 11.03
N LYS A 57 -9.68 1.45 10.15
CA LYS A 57 -9.70 0.02 10.45
C LYS A 57 -8.29 -0.61 10.57
N ARG A 58 -7.22 0.16 10.40
CA ARG A 58 -5.83 -0.33 10.35
C ARG A 58 -5.46 -1.16 11.59
N GLU A 59 -5.82 -0.71 12.78
CA GLU A 59 -5.59 -1.46 14.02
C GLU A 59 -6.40 -2.76 14.09
N GLY A 60 -7.59 -2.77 13.51
CA GLY A 60 -8.38 -4.00 13.33
C GLY A 60 -7.69 -4.99 12.40
N TYR A 61 -7.17 -4.52 11.26
CA TYR A 61 -6.38 -5.34 10.35
C TYR A 61 -5.10 -5.88 11.01
N ARG A 62 -4.42 -5.07 11.82
CA ARG A 62 -3.25 -5.48 12.59
C ARG A 62 -3.55 -6.64 13.54
N LYS A 63 -4.65 -6.55 14.27
CA LYS A 63 -5.14 -7.62 15.15
C LYS A 63 -5.59 -8.86 14.38
N ALA A 64 -6.30 -8.67 13.27
CA ALA A 64 -6.85 -9.75 12.45
C ALA A 64 -5.76 -10.59 11.75
N PHE A 65 -4.69 -9.93 11.29
CA PHE A 65 -3.65 -10.53 10.45
C PHE A 65 -2.28 -10.56 11.14
N CYS A 66 -2.25 -10.99 12.42
CA CYS A 66 -1.03 -11.32 13.18
C CYS A 66 0.03 -10.21 13.13
N ASN A 67 -0.38 -8.94 13.32
CA ASN A 67 0.51 -7.79 13.24
C ASN A 67 1.28 -7.73 11.90
N PHE A 68 0.61 -8.14 10.81
CA PHE A 68 1.16 -8.23 9.46
C PHE A 68 2.41 -9.10 9.33
N ASP A 69 2.50 -10.14 10.15
CA ASP A 69 3.49 -11.21 9.96
C ASP A 69 3.02 -12.12 8.82
N ALA A 70 3.65 -11.98 7.65
CA ALA A 70 3.28 -12.72 6.46
C ALA A 70 3.40 -14.24 6.65
N GLY A 71 4.36 -14.70 7.48
CA GLY A 71 4.55 -16.12 7.79
C GLY A 71 3.39 -16.70 8.59
N GLN A 72 2.89 -15.98 9.59
CA GLN A 72 1.73 -16.38 10.37
C GLN A 72 0.44 -16.28 9.54
N VAL A 73 0.26 -15.21 8.78
CA VAL A 73 -0.92 -15.03 7.90
C VAL A 73 -0.99 -16.13 6.84
N ALA A 74 0.14 -16.55 6.28
CA ALA A 74 0.21 -17.63 5.28
C ALA A 74 -0.27 -18.99 5.81
N GLN A 75 -0.26 -19.20 7.14
CA GLN A 75 -0.68 -20.44 7.81
C GLN A 75 -2.16 -20.43 8.20
N MET A 76 -2.85 -19.30 8.07
CA MET A 76 -4.27 -19.19 8.41
C MET A 76 -5.11 -20.18 7.61
N THR A 77 -6.14 -20.74 8.30
CA THR A 77 -7.03 -21.78 7.80
C THR A 77 -8.41 -21.24 7.42
N ASP A 78 -9.29 -22.09 6.93
CA ASP A 78 -10.70 -21.72 6.67
C ASP A 78 -11.45 -21.40 7.98
N GLU A 79 -11.09 -22.00 9.14
CA GLU A 79 -11.64 -21.65 10.45
C GLU A 79 -11.27 -20.20 10.83
N ASP A 80 -10.06 -19.76 10.53
CA ASP A 80 -9.65 -18.36 10.71
C ASP A 80 -10.45 -17.42 9.83
N VAL A 81 -10.74 -17.80 8.58
CA VAL A 81 -11.61 -17.02 7.69
C VAL A 81 -13.00 -16.85 8.31
N GLU A 82 -13.61 -17.93 8.82
CA GLU A 82 -14.93 -17.84 9.47
C GLU A 82 -14.89 -16.93 10.69
N ARG A 83 -13.88 -17.03 11.51
CA ARG A 83 -13.66 -16.16 12.68
C ARG A 83 -13.52 -14.68 12.24
N LEU A 84 -12.75 -14.42 11.21
CA LEU A 84 -12.53 -13.05 10.69
C LEU A 84 -13.79 -12.47 10.02
N MET A 85 -14.68 -13.31 9.47
CA MET A 85 -15.98 -12.87 8.97
C MET A 85 -16.92 -12.33 10.07
N GLN A 86 -16.66 -12.65 11.34
CA GLN A 86 -17.39 -12.11 12.50
C GLN A 86 -16.69 -10.93 13.15
N PHE A 87 -15.44 -10.62 12.75
CA PHE A 87 -14.66 -9.57 13.36
C PHE A 87 -14.94 -8.19 12.73
N GLU A 88 -15.49 -7.26 13.52
CA GLU A 88 -15.91 -5.93 13.04
C GLU A 88 -14.76 -4.96 12.74
N GLY A 89 -13.56 -5.29 13.22
CA GLY A 89 -12.37 -4.46 13.05
C GLY A 89 -11.86 -4.37 11.59
N ILE A 90 -12.35 -5.23 10.69
CA ILE A 90 -11.96 -5.24 9.28
C ILE A 90 -13.17 -5.16 8.35
N VAL A 91 -12.92 -5.01 7.05
CA VAL A 91 -13.95 -5.19 6.02
C VAL A 91 -14.30 -6.67 5.93
N ARG A 92 -15.51 -7.05 6.36
CA ARG A 92 -15.97 -8.43 6.38
C ARG A 92 -16.37 -8.92 4.97
N ASN A 93 -15.35 -9.20 4.17
CA ASN A 93 -15.50 -9.74 2.83
C ASN A 93 -14.64 -11.00 2.70
N ARG A 94 -15.31 -12.14 2.56
CA ARG A 94 -14.67 -13.47 2.49
C ARG A 94 -13.60 -13.58 1.41
N LEU A 95 -13.85 -13.01 0.24
CA LEU A 95 -12.90 -13.06 -0.87
C LEU A 95 -11.64 -12.24 -0.53
N LYS A 96 -11.78 -11.06 0.09
CA LYS A 96 -10.65 -10.23 0.52
C LYS A 96 -9.85 -10.94 1.62
N ILE A 97 -10.51 -11.54 2.61
CA ILE A 97 -9.83 -12.29 3.68
C ILE A 97 -9.03 -13.47 3.11
N LYS A 98 -9.65 -14.31 2.28
CA LYS A 98 -8.96 -15.42 1.61
C LYS A 98 -7.82 -14.95 0.71
N SER A 99 -8.01 -13.82 0.04
CA SER A 99 -6.96 -13.22 -0.80
C SER A 99 -5.76 -12.75 0.01
N THR A 100 -5.96 -12.19 1.20
CA THR A 100 -4.87 -11.80 2.10
C THR A 100 -4.00 -13.00 2.47
N ILE A 101 -4.62 -14.14 2.78
CA ILE A 101 -3.89 -15.40 3.08
C ILE A 101 -3.12 -15.91 1.85
N THR A 102 -3.77 -15.90 0.69
CA THR A 102 -3.11 -16.28 -0.57
C THR A 102 -1.94 -15.35 -0.89
N ASN A 103 -2.14 -14.04 -0.78
CA ASN A 103 -1.12 -13.04 -1.04
C ASN A 103 0.06 -13.16 -0.06
N ALA A 104 -0.18 -13.54 1.21
CA ALA A 104 0.89 -13.80 2.18
C ALA A 104 1.81 -14.94 1.74
N ARG A 105 1.25 -16.06 1.25
CA ARG A 105 2.03 -17.19 0.73
C ARG A 105 2.88 -16.78 -0.48
N LEU A 106 2.30 -16.00 -1.39
CA LEU A 106 3.00 -15.49 -2.57
C LEU A 106 4.05 -14.45 -2.22
N PHE A 107 3.79 -13.61 -1.21
CA PHE A 107 4.74 -12.65 -0.68
C PHE A 107 6.01 -13.36 -0.17
N LEU A 108 5.86 -14.42 0.62
CA LEU A 108 6.98 -15.23 1.08
C LEU A 108 7.75 -15.89 -0.07
N ALA A 109 7.05 -16.35 -1.11
CA ALA A 109 7.70 -16.90 -2.29
C ALA A 109 8.53 -15.86 -3.03
N VAL A 110 8.02 -14.63 -3.16
CA VAL A 110 8.75 -13.49 -3.74
C VAL A 110 9.97 -13.13 -2.89
N GLN A 111 9.84 -13.07 -1.56
CA GLN A 111 10.99 -12.85 -0.67
C GLN A 111 12.09 -13.89 -0.87
N LYS A 112 11.70 -15.15 -1.02
CA LYS A 112 12.67 -16.24 -1.26
C LYS A 112 13.39 -16.10 -2.61
N GLU A 113 12.69 -15.63 -3.65
CA GLU A 113 13.23 -15.47 -5.00
C GLU A 113 14.15 -14.26 -5.14
N PHE A 114 13.74 -13.09 -4.56
CA PHE A 114 14.40 -11.78 -4.73
C PHE A 114 15.21 -11.34 -3.51
N GLY A 115 15.22 -12.12 -2.43
CA GLY A 115 15.83 -11.75 -1.14
C GLY A 115 14.94 -10.88 -0.26
N SER A 116 14.07 -10.03 -0.85
CA SER A 116 13.06 -9.23 -0.16
C SER A 116 11.95 -8.80 -1.12
N PHE A 117 10.80 -8.41 -0.59
CA PHE A 117 9.74 -7.79 -1.39
C PHE A 117 10.15 -6.38 -1.85
N TYR A 118 10.97 -5.70 -1.06
CA TYR A 118 11.58 -4.44 -1.43
C TYR A 118 12.40 -4.57 -2.73
N ASN A 119 13.32 -5.54 -2.80
CA ASN A 119 14.13 -5.79 -4.00
C ASN A 119 13.26 -6.16 -5.20
N TYR A 120 12.25 -7.00 -5.00
CA TYR A 120 11.29 -7.33 -6.04
C TYR A 120 10.60 -6.09 -6.60
N THR A 121 10.12 -5.21 -5.72
CA THR A 121 9.47 -3.96 -6.14
C THR A 121 10.43 -3.09 -6.94
N LEU A 122 11.66 -2.88 -6.46
CA LEU A 122 12.67 -2.09 -7.16
C LEU A 122 13.06 -2.64 -8.53
N SER A 123 12.90 -3.94 -8.77
CA SER A 123 13.23 -4.56 -10.07
C SER A 123 12.35 -4.02 -11.24
N PHE A 124 11.25 -3.36 -10.94
CA PHE A 124 10.38 -2.71 -11.93
C PHE A 124 10.73 -1.24 -12.18
N PHE A 125 11.70 -0.70 -11.46
CA PHE A 125 12.08 0.71 -11.56
C PHE A 125 13.37 0.88 -12.36
N PRO A 126 13.46 1.92 -13.23
CA PRO A 126 14.71 2.27 -13.89
C PRO A 126 15.81 2.49 -12.85
N ASP A 127 16.99 1.95 -13.12
CA ASP A 127 18.17 2.05 -12.24
C ASP A 127 17.95 1.56 -10.81
N GLY A 128 16.86 0.81 -10.52
CA GLY A 128 16.54 0.31 -9.19
C GLY A 128 16.33 1.41 -8.15
N LYS A 129 15.77 2.55 -8.54
CA LYS A 129 15.58 3.71 -7.65
C LYS A 129 14.13 4.19 -7.64
N PRO A 130 13.63 4.66 -6.49
CA PRO A 130 12.34 5.34 -6.38
C PRO A 130 12.25 6.56 -7.30
N ILE A 131 11.03 6.91 -7.69
CA ILE A 131 10.73 8.04 -8.56
C ILE A 131 10.12 9.17 -7.74
N VAL A 132 10.61 10.39 -7.92
CA VAL A 132 9.98 11.62 -7.39
C VAL A 132 9.42 12.41 -8.57
N ASN A 133 8.10 12.45 -8.67
CA ASN A 133 7.42 13.20 -9.71
C ASN A 133 7.30 14.68 -9.35
N THR A 134 7.23 15.55 -10.38
CA THR A 134 6.87 16.95 -10.20
C THR A 134 5.41 17.12 -10.59
N VAL A 135 4.54 17.21 -9.59
CA VAL A 135 3.09 17.30 -9.76
C VAL A 135 2.61 18.64 -9.22
N HIS A 136 1.85 19.38 -9.99
CA HIS A 136 1.34 20.71 -9.61
C HIS A 136 -0.13 20.71 -9.20
N SER A 137 -0.90 19.73 -9.65
CA SER A 137 -2.34 19.59 -9.36
C SER A 137 -2.68 18.15 -9.03
N LEU A 138 -3.70 17.92 -8.21
CA LEU A 138 -4.22 16.58 -7.92
C LEU A 138 -4.71 15.86 -9.18
N SER A 139 -5.16 16.62 -10.19
CA SER A 139 -5.60 16.05 -11.47
C SER A 139 -4.44 15.52 -12.33
N ASP A 140 -3.21 15.92 -12.05
CA ASP A 140 -2.02 15.50 -12.77
C ASP A 140 -1.43 14.19 -12.21
N ILE A 141 -1.89 13.77 -11.02
CA ILE A 141 -1.49 12.49 -10.43
C ILE A 141 -2.11 11.36 -11.27
N PRO A 142 -1.29 10.50 -11.88
CA PRO A 142 -1.82 9.42 -12.71
C PRO A 142 -2.47 8.33 -11.86
N VAL A 143 -3.37 7.57 -12.44
CA VAL A 143 -4.01 6.41 -11.79
C VAL A 143 -3.17 5.13 -11.89
N SER A 144 -2.16 5.13 -12.74
CA SER A 144 -1.17 4.05 -12.93
C SER A 144 0.09 4.58 -13.60
N SER A 145 1.13 3.76 -13.64
CA SER A 145 2.40 4.05 -14.30
C SER A 145 2.93 2.81 -15.01
N PRO A 146 3.92 2.92 -15.91
CA PRO A 146 4.57 1.76 -16.50
C PRO A 146 5.09 0.76 -15.45
N GLN A 147 5.58 1.25 -14.29
CA GLN A 147 6.06 0.43 -13.19
C GLN A 147 4.91 -0.36 -12.53
N SER A 148 3.79 0.32 -12.21
CA SER A 148 2.63 -0.33 -11.63
C SER A 148 1.96 -1.31 -12.59
N ASP A 149 1.95 -1.01 -13.89
CA ASP A 149 1.43 -1.91 -14.92
C ASP A 149 2.27 -3.18 -15.02
N ALA A 150 3.60 -3.03 -15.07
CA ALA A 150 4.52 -4.16 -15.16
C ALA A 150 4.47 -5.02 -13.88
N MET A 151 4.55 -4.40 -12.71
CA MET A 151 4.49 -5.09 -11.42
C MET A 151 3.15 -5.80 -11.21
N SER A 152 2.03 -5.12 -11.46
CA SER A 152 0.69 -5.70 -11.37
C SER A 152 0.51 -6.90 -12.32
N LYS A 153 1.03 -6.82 -13.54
CA LYS A 153 1.01 -7.92 -14.51
C LYS A 153 1.79 -9.13 -14.00
N ASP A 154 3.00 -8.93 -13.47
CA ASP A 154 3.81 -10.02 -12.91
C ASP A 154 3.16 -10.60 -11.65
N MET A 155 2.69 -9.76 -10.72
CA MET A 155 1.99 -10.20 -9.53
C MET A 155 0.73 -11.02 -9.87
N LYS A 156 -0.05 -10.59 -10.89
CA LYS A 156 -1.19 -11.35 -11.38
C LYS A 156 -0.78 -12.72 -11.94
N LYS A 157 0.31 -12.78 -12.71
CA LYS A 157 0.88 -14.03 -13.23
C LYS A 157 1.31 -14.98 -12.11
N ARG A 158 1.86 -14.45 -11.02
CA ARG A 158 2.22 -15.19 -9.81
C ARG A 158 1.00 -15.65 -9.00
N GLY A 159 -0.17 -15.08 -9.23
CA GLY A 159 -1.43 -15.46 -8.58
C GLY A 159 -1.93 -14.50 -7.50
N PHE A 160 -1.27 -13.36 -7.28
CA PHE A 160 -1.76 -12.33 -6.36
C PHE A 160 -3.18 -11.88 -6.71
N LYS A 161 -3.98 -11.56 -5.70
CA LYS A 161 -5.39 -11.18 -5.81
C LYS A 161 -5.60 -9.74 -5.37
N PHE A 162 -6.57 -9.06 -5.97
CA PHE A 162 -6.94 -7.67 -5.67
C PHE A 162 -5.78 -6.67 -5.75
N PHE A 163 -4.85 -6.89 -6.67
CA PHE A 163 -3.69 -6.04 -6.86
C PHE A 163 -3.53 -5.66 -8.34
N GLY A 164 -4.56 -4.99 -8.89
CA GLY A 164 -4.54 -4.41 -10.22
C GLY A 164 -3.63 -3.17 -10.30
N SER A 165 -3.38 -2.64 -11.50
CA SER A 165 -2.40 -1.56 -11.70
C SER A 165 -2.68 -0.31 -10.87
N THR A 166 -3.94 0.10 -10.74
CA THR A 166 -4.33 1.25 -9.89
C THR A 166 -4.02 1.01 -8.40
N ILE A 167 -4.33 -0.18 -7.88
CA ILE A 167 -4.01 -0.54 -6.49
C ILE A 167 -2.50 -0.68 -6.31
N CYS A 168 -1.81 -1.26 -7.29
CA CYS A 168 -0.36 -1.33 -7.31
C CYS A 168 0.26 0.07 -7.26
N TYR A 169 -0.24 1.02 -8.06
CA TYR A 169 0.24 2.40 -8.05
C TYR A 169 0.03 3.07 -6.68
N ALA A 170 -1.15 2.91 -6.07
CA ALA A 170 -1.43 3.41 -4.73
C ALA A 170 -0.47 2.79 -3.69
N HIS A 171 -0.17 1.50 -3.79
CA HIS A 171 0.85 0.85 -2.94
C HIS A 171 2.25 1.44 -3.15
N LEU A 172 2.65 1.72 -4.40
CA LEU A 172 3.94 2.34 -4.70
C LEU A 172 4.03 3.76 -4.11
N GLN A 173 2.94 4.53 -4.15
CA GLN A 173 2.86 5.84 -3.50
C GLN A 173 2.89 5.73 -1.97
N ALA A 174 2.07 4.86 -1.38
CA ALA A 174 2.01 4.65 0.07
C ALA A 174 3.37 4.24 0.64
N ALA A 175 4.10 3.36 -0.06
CA ALA A 175 5.42 2.86 0.34
C ALA A 175 6.60 3.71 -0.16
N GLY A 176 6.35 4.85 -0.80
CA GLY A 176 7.38 5.82 -1.20
C GLY A 176 8.28 5.39 -2.35
N PHE A 177 7.94 4.34 -3.10
CA PHE A 177 8.61 4.03 -4.37
C PHE A 177 8.28 5.05 -5.45
N VAL A 178 7.14 5.72 -5.31
CA VAL A 178 6.73 6.87 -6.09
C VAL A 178 6.32 7.98 -5.12
N ASN A 179 6.93 9.15 -5.24
CA ASN A 179 6.58 10.32 -4.47
C ASN A 179 5.83 11.31 -5.37
N ASP A 180 4.52 11.43 -5.13
CA ASP A 180 3.59 12.30 -5.85
C ASP A 180 3.07 13.45 -4.96
N HIS A 181 3.78 13.80 -3.90
CA HIS A 181 3.48 15.04 -3.20
C HIS A 181 3.50 16.22 -4.16
N LEU A 182 2.48 17.06 -4.11
CA LEU A 182 2.41 18.25 -4.96
C LEU A 182 3.63 19.14 -4.72
N ALA A 183 4.04 19.87 -5.77
CA ALA A 183 5.22 20.73 -5.74
C ALA A 183 5.23 21.72 -4.57
N GLU A 184 4.06 22.19 -4.16
CA GLU A 184 3.86 23.13 -3.04
C GLU A 184 3.61 22.44 -1.69
N CYS A 185 3.58 21.11 -1.65
CA CYS A 185 3.36 20.37 -0.42
C CYS A 185 4.57 20.40 0.51
N ILE A 186 4.34 20.69 1.79
CA ILE A 186 5.40 20.73 2.81
C ILE A 186 6.14 19.39 2.93
N CYS A 187 5.48 18.25 2.67
CA CYS A 187 6.06 16.92 2.77
C CYS A 187 6.95 16.55 1.59
N ARG A 188 6.85 17.28 0.47
CA ARG A 188 7.74 17.06 -0.67
C ARG A 188 9.21 17.41 -0.37
N GLN A 189 9.44 18.35 0.55
CA GLN A 189 10.76 18.90 0.86
C GLN A 189 11.49 18.11 1.96
N VAL A 190 11.09 16.89 2.25
CA VAL A 190 11.86 16.05 3.19
C VAL A 190 13.23 15.84 2.57
N LYS A 191 14.21 16.60 3.07
CA LYS A 191 15.62 16.43 2.74
C LYS A 191 15.99 15.00 3.11
N GLU A 192 16.66 14.30 2.20
CA GLU A 192 17.40 13.10 2.54
C GLU A 192 18.37 13.49 3.66
N GLU A 193 18.09 13.04 4.88
CA GLU A 193 19.11 13.08 5.92
C GLU A 193 20.16 12.03 5.52
N HIS A 194 21.33 12.55 5.20
CA HIS A 194 22.53 11.76 4.87
C HIS A 194 23.08 11.06 6.11
#